data_b4a87b116e49998c3e27508f5126bb39
#
_entry.id   b4a87b116e49998c3e27508f5126bb39
#
_cell.length_a   1.000
_cell.length_b   1.000
_cell.length_c   1.000
_cell.angle_alpha   90.00
_cell.angle_beta   90.00
_cell.angle_gamma   90.00
#
_symmetry.space_group_name_H-M   'P 1'
#
loop_
_entity.id
_entity.type
_entity.pdbx_description
1 polymer ?
#
loop_
_entity_poly.entity_id
_entity_poly.type
_entity_poly.pdbx_seq_one_letter_code
_entity_poly.pdbx_strand_id
1 'polypeptide(L)'
;MQHEHKLIHAFGALADLGQEITNRNNFQETIRTSLHLLSGALGIMRGAVARYSRFAHELNVLAIRSLGDDFPLSLLLTDEDERQFLTIGLEPIETRDAQVLPFFQIHNVSFDQRKIELFVPLVVRDEIVGAIFLGEKATGEPYSSYDKEIISAMGRHIGVAISQRNLMAEIERHAEQNRRMFDEMRSTYNDTVKAFAAAIDCKDKYTEGHSVRVGRFSEIIATELGWGKDEIEGAAVAGYLHDVGKLTVERKIINAPYRINAKESAELNKHPGVGYEILQPIHHPYADVPLAAKYHHERLDGRGYPEGLYDREIPYIAKIVTLSDSFDAMTTDRPYKARRPANEVVEDLQRNSGKQFAPEIVTSFLSGMLKELTGEDRNKRFRRLLGRDYMEAEGLVNKLKFTLNEMAPTTPMTYVAAAGIGEQPVH
;
A
#
# COMPACT_ATOMS: atom_id res chain seq x y z
N MET A 1 -58.36 11.29 2.77
CA MET A 1 -58.10 9.83 2.63
C MET A 1 -57.23 9.50 1.41
N GLN A 2 -57.55 9.90 0.17
CA GLN A 2 -56.70 9.56 -1.00
C GLN A 2 -55.31 10.25 -0.98
N HIS A 3 -55.24 11.46 -0.43
CA HIS A 3 -53.97 12.21 -0.27
C HIS A 3 -53.06 11.67 0.85
N GLU A 4 -53.62 11.25 1.97
CA GLU A 4 -52.87 10.66 3.07
C GLU A 4 -52.25 9.32 2.71
N HIS A 5 -52.94 8.48 1.94
CA HIS A 5 -52.39 7.22 1.44
C HIS A 5 -51.19 7.43 0.49
N LYS A 6 -51.23 8.45 -0.37
CA LYS A 6 -50.13 8.81 -1.26
C LYS A 6 -48.89 9.27 -0.47
N LEU A 7 -49.11 10.03 0.60
CA LEU A 7 -48.04 10.48 1.52
C LEU A 7 -47.36 9.30 2.24
N ILE A 8 -48.17 8.39 2.79
CA ILE A 8 -47.65 7.22 3.52
C ILE A 8 -46.84 6.33 2.58
N HIS A 9 -47.30 6.13 1.33
CA HIS A 9 -46.53 5.38 0.34
C HIS A 9 -45.26 6.10 -0.11
N ALA A 10 -45.28 7.41 -0.28
CA ALA A 10 -44.09 8.19 -0.64
C ALA A 10 -43.08 8.22 0.51
N PHE A 11 -43.51 8.36 1.77
CA PHE A 11 -42.63 8.31 2.95
C PHE A 11 -42.11 6.90 3.23
N GLY A 12 -42.88 5.85 2.99
CA GLY A 12 -42.41 4.46 3.06
C GLY A 12 -41.31 4.20 2.03
N ALA A 13 -41.53 4.63 0.78
CA ALA A 13 -40.55 4.55 -0.28
C ALA A 13 -39.26 5.37 0.02
N LEU A 14 -39.39 6.51 0.69
CA LEU A 14 -38.23 7.32 1.15
C LEU A 14 -37.43 6.63 2.25
N ALA A 15 -38.09 5.93 3.16
CA ALA A 15 -37.43 5.18 4.24
C ALA A 15 -36.67 3.96 3.67
N ASP A 16 -37.27 3.24 2.73
CA ASP A 16 -36.67 2.11 2.04
C ASP A 16 -35.44 2.54 1.21
N LEU A 17 -35.52 3.69 0.53
CA LEU A 17 -34.39 4.29 -0.19
C LEU A 17 -33.22 4.65 0.75
N GLY A 18 -33.50 5.14 1.96
CA GLY A 18 -32.45 5.48 2.95
C GLY A 18 -31.64 4.25 3.37
N GLN A 19 -32.25 3.07 3.39
CA GLN A 19 -31.55 1.82 3.70
C GLN A 19 -30.76 1.25 2.50
N GLU A 20 -31.30 1.36 1.28
CA GLU A 20 -30.63 0.87 0.06
C GLU A 20 -29.42 1.72 -0.36
N ILE A 21 -29.41 3.03 -0.10
CA ILE A 21 -28.29 3.95 -0.40
C ILE A 21 -27.01 3.52 0.31
N THR A 22 -27.11 2.81 1.44
CA THR A 22 -25.97 2.30 2.20
C THR A 22 -25.32 1.07 1.55
N ASN A 23 -25.95 0.44 0.58
CA ASN A 23 -25.46 -0.79 -0.04
C ASN A 23 -24.55 -0.46 -1.25
N ARG A 24 -23.24 -0.63 -1.10
CA ARG A 24 -22.16 -0.25 -2.03
C ARG A 24 -22.31 -0.77 -3.47
N ASN A 25 -23.05 -1.84 -3.69
CA ASN A 25 -22.99 -2.59 -4.94
C ASN A 25 -24.04 -2.20 -5.98
N ASN A 26 -24.97 -1.28 -5.69
CA ASN A 26 -26.14 -1.10 -6.56
C ASN A 26 -26.59 0.36 -6.78
N PHE A 27 -25.64 1.33 -6.80
CA PHE A 27 -25.98 2.75 -6.98
C PHE A 27 -26.90 3.01 -8.19
N GLN A 28 -26.60 2.38 -9.32
CA GLN A 28 -27.38 2.59 -10.55
C GLN A 28 -28.80 2.03 -10.42
N GLU A 29 -28.96 0.92 -9.73
CA GLU A 29 -30.26 0.32 -9.43
C GLU A 29 -31.05 1.16 -8.42
N THR A 30 -30.39 1.70 -7.40
CA THR A 30 -30.99 2.64 -6.45
C THR A 30 -31.55 3.87 -7.15
N ILE A 31 -30.81 4.50 -8.07
CA ILE A 31 -31.29 5.64 -8.87
C ILE A 31 -32.47 5.24 -9.76
N ARG A 32 -32.38 4.07 -10.40
CA ARG A 32 -33.47 3.53 -11.22
C ARG A 32 -34.73 3.29 -10.38
N THR A 33 -34.60 2.66 -9.23
CA THR A 33 -35.70 2.40 -8.29
C THR A 33 -36.30 3.71 -7.79
N SER A 34 -35.48 4.69 -7.45
CA SER A 34 -35.95 6.03 -7.03
C SER A 34 -36.80 6.70 -8.11
N LEU A 35 -36.35 6.65 -9.37
CA LEU A 35 -37.12 7.18 -10.50
C LEU A 35 -38.45 6.43 -10.70
N HIS A 36 -38.43 5.09 -10.52
CA HIS A 36 -39.65 4.28 -10.65
C HIS A 36 -40.68 4.58 -9.54
N LEU A 37 -40.19 4.71 -8.30
CA LEU A 37 -41.05 5.05 -7.15
C LEU A 37 -41.68 6.44 -7.29
N LEU A 38 -40.86 7.45 -7.66
CA LEU A 38 -41.33 8.79 -7.91
C LEU A 38 -42.41 8.80 -9.02
N SER A 39 -42.10 8.13 -10.13
CA SER A 39 -43.00 8.04 -11.26
C SER A 39 -44.31 7.29 -10.92
N GLY A 40 -44.24 6.21 -10.15
CA GLY A 40 -45.40 5.43 -9.70
C GLY A 40 -46.28 6.21 -8.74
N ALA A 41 -45.70 6.91 -7.77
CA ALA A 41 -46.43 7.70 -6.76
C ALA A 41 -47.23 8.85 -7.38
N LEU A 42 -46.69 9.48 -8.43
CA LEU A 42 -47.31 10.65 -9.07
C LEU A 42 -47.95 10.34 -10.42
N GLY A 43 -47.96 9.11 -10.90
CA GLY A 43 -48.48 8.70 -12.18
C GLY A 43 -47.71 9.28 -13.37
N ILE A 44 -46.42 9.51 -13.23
CA ILE A 44 -45.58 10.09 -14.27
C ILE A 44 -45.19 9.00 -15.28
N MET A 45 -45.41 9.24 -16.54
CA MET A 45 -45.20 8.24 -17.58
C MET A 45 -43.73 8.12 -18.01
N ARG A 46 -42.98 9.21 -17.99
CA ARG A 46 -41.62 9.31 -18.55
C ARG A 46 -40.73 10.10 -17.63
N GLY A 47 -39.46 9.76 -17.62
CA GLY A 47 -38.48 10.53 -16.83
C GLY A 47 -37.05 10.05 -16.98
N ALA A 48 -36.15 10.88 -16.54
CA ALA A 48 -34.72 10.53 -16.42
C ALA A 48 -34.13 11.18 -15.18
N VAL A 49 -33.05 10.56 -14.69
CA VAL A 49 -32.17 11.13 -13.68
C VAL A 49 -30.77 11.19 -14.27
N ALA A 50 -30.12 12.34 -14.15
CA ALA A 50 -28.77 12.55 -14.62
C ALA A 50 -27.87 13.04 -13.51
N ARG A 51 -26.57 12.67 -13.59
CA ARG A 51 -25.52 13.15 -12.72
C ARG A 51 -24.72 14.26 -13.42
N TYR A 52 -24.43 15.32 -12.72
CA TYR A 52 -23.58 16.38 -13.22
C TYR A 52 -22.09 15.98 -13.13
N SER A 53 -21.38 16.21 -14.24
CA SER A 53 -19.93 16.10 -14.34
C SER A 53 -19.32 17.50 -14.45
N ARG A 54 -18.75 18.00 -13.35
CA ARG A 54 -18.13 19.33 -13.32
C ARG A 54 -16.95 19.46 -14.30
N PHE A 55 -16.23 18.35 -14.55
CA PHE A 55 -15.07 18.36 -15.46
C PHE A 55 -15.49 18.50 -16.93
N ALA A 56 -16.60 17.89 -17.31
CA ALA A 56 -17.10 17.89 -18.69
C ALA A 56 -18.19 18.94 -18.91
N HIS A 57 -18.67 19.65 -17.88
CA HIS A 57 -19.80 20.57 -17.92
C HIS A 57 -21.06 19.93 -18.54
N GLU A 58 -21.39 18.69 -18.12
CA GLU A 58 -22.48 17.94 -18.70
C GLU A 58 -23.30 17.14 -17.66
N LEU A 59 -24.57 16.93 -17.97
CA LEU A 59 -25.44 16.03 -17.25
C LEU A 59 -25.43 14.65 -17.91
N ASN A 60 -24.81 13.67 -17.27
CA ASN A 60 -24.73 12.28 -17.73
C ASN A 60 -25.93 11.49 -17.19
N VAL A 61 -26.72 10.90 -18.06
CA VAL A 61 -27.94 10.20 -17.70
C VAL A 61 -27.62 8.88 -17.01
N LEU A 62 -28.14 8.68 -15.80
CA LEU A 62 -27.96 7.48 -14.96
C LEU A 62 -29.12 6.50 -15.10
N ALA A 63 -30.35 7.01 -15.25
CA ALA A 63 -31.55 6.19 -15.36
C ALA A 63 -32.57 6.86 -16.29
N ILE A 64 -33.26 6.04 -17.05
CA ILE A 64 -34.31 6.45 -17.99
C ILE A 64 -35.56 5.59 -17.73
N ARG A 65 -36.73 6.22 -17.85
CA ARG A 65 -38.02 5.56 -17.89
C ARG A 65 -38.82 6.06 -19.10
N SER A 66 -39.08 5.17 -20.04
CA SER A 66 -40.00 5.40 -21.20
C SER A 66 -39.72 6.65 -22.04
N LEU A 67 -38.46 7.11 -22.18
CA LEU A 67 -38.07 8.25 -23.02
C LEU A 67 -37.58 7.84 -24.41
N GLY A 68 -37.47 6.53 -24.70
CA GLY A 68 -36.91 5.99 -25.94
C GLY A 68 -35.39 5.87 -25.91
N ASP A 69 -34.85 5.04 -26.82
CA ASP A 69 -33.44 4.74 -26.90
C ASP A 69 -32.59 5.89 -27.48
N ASP A 70 -33.26 6.85 -28.09
CA ASP A 70 -32.70 8.04 -28.73
C ASP A 70 -32.63 9.26 -27.78
N PHE A 71 -32.96 9.10 -26.48
CA PHE A 71 -32.75 10.16 -25.50
C PHE A 71 -31.27 10.41 -25.30
N PRO A 72 -30.79 11.67 -25.35
CA PRO A 72 -29.38 11.94 -25.22
C PRO A 72 -28.84 11.46 -23.85
N LEU A 73 -27.75 10.68 -23.89
CA LEU A 73 -27.09 10.16 -22.66
C LEU A 73 -26.25 11.23 -21.97
N SER A 74 -25.94 12.32 -22.65
CA SER A 74 -25.24 13.49 -22.14
C SER A 74 -25.87 14.77 -22.62
N LEU A 75 -26.02 15.76 -21.73
CA LEU A 75 -26.60 17.06 -21.96
C LEU A 75 -25.64 18.14 -21.46
N LEU A 76 -25.15 18.98 -22.37
CA LEU A 76 -24.19 20.04 -22.05
C LEU A 76 -24.84 21.15 -21.22
N LEU A 77 -24.12 21.67 -20.25
CA LEU A 77 -24.42 22.87 -19.48
C LEU A 77 -23.42 23.97 -19.79
N THR A 78 -23.91 25.21 -19.83
CA THR A 78 -23.05 26.39 -19.84
C THR A 78 -22.79 26.88 -18.40
N ASP A 79 -21.75 27.71 -18.21
CA ASP A 79 -21.49 28.35 -16.92
C ASP A 79 -22.68 29.21 -16.44
N GLU A 80 -23.49 29.74 -17.35
CA GLU A 80 -24.71 30.48 -17.05
C GLU A 80 -25.79 29.56 -16.50
N ASP A 81 -25.95 28.39 -17.12
CA ASP A 81 -26.92 27.39 -16.66
C ASP A 81 -26.58 26.94 -15.24
N GLU A 82 -25.30 26.70 -14.97
CA GLU A 82 -24.84 26.33 -13.62
C GLU A 82 -25.22 27.37 -12.58
N ARG A 83 -24.91 28.65 -12.83
CA ARG A 83 -25.27 29.74 -11.91
C ARG A 83 -26.77 29.84 -11.66
N GLN A 84 -27.55 29.66 -12.71
CA GLN A 84 -28.99 29.75 -12.60
C GLN A 84 -29.59 28.54 -11.88
N PHE A 85 -29.12 27.34 -12.14
CA PHE A 85 -29.54 26.13 -11.42
C PHE A 85 -29.19 26.17 -9.94
N LEU A 86 -28.04 26.74 -9.57
CA LEU A 86 -27.70 26.97 -8.17
C LEU A 86 -28.68 27.95 -7.49
N THR A 87 -29.11 29.00 -8.20
CA THR A 87 -30.07 29.98 -7.69
C THR A 87 -31.46 29.36 -7.52
N ILE A 88 -31.88 28.53 -8.43
CA ILE A 88 -33.18 27.82 -8.41
C ILE A 88 -33.19 26.76 -7.30
N GLY A 89 -32.05 26.12 -7.07
CA GLY A 89 -31.91 25.06 -6.04
C GLY A 89 -32.69 23.80 -6.42
N LEU A 90 -33.52 23.30 -5.51
CA LEU A 90 -34.30 22.06 -5.69
C LEU A 90 -35.74 22.34 -6.15
N GLU A 91 -36.04 23.55 -6.62
CA GLU A 91 -37.40 23.88 -7.07
C GLU A 91 -37.69 23.29 -8.45
N PRO A 92 -38.79 22.52 -8.62
CA PRO A 92 -39.19 22.00 -9.91
C PRO A 92 -39.63 23.13 -10.83
N ILE A 93 -39.04 23.21 -12.03
CA ILE A 93 -39.30 24.21 -13.05
C ILE A 93 -40.11 23.57 -14.19
N GLU A 94 -41.16 24.21 -14.63
CA GLU A 94 -41.84 23.81 -15.85
C GLU A 94 -41.02 24.18 -17.07
N THR A 95 -40.76 23.22 -17.96
CA THR A 95 -39.88 23.44 -19.13
C THR A 95 -40.33 24.58 -20.04
N ARG A 96 -41.64 24.82 -20.14
CA ARG A 96 -42.19 25.95 -20.88
C ARG A 96 -41.87 27.32 -20.28
N ASP A 97 -41.74 27.40 -18.96
CA ASP A 97 -41.41 28.65 -18.25
C ASP A 97 -39.88 28.88 -18.25
N ALA A 98 -39.13 27.81 -18.38
CA ALA A 98 -37.67 27.83 -18.39
C ALA A 98 -37.02 28.04 -19.76
N GLN A 99 -37.80 28.26 -20.84
CA GLN A 99 -37.29 28.45 -22.22
C GLN A 99 -36.37 29.64 -22.39
N VAL A 100 -36.30 30.54 -21.43
CA VAL A 100 -35.35 31.66 -21.39
C VAL A 100 -33.90 31.21 -21.01
N LEU A 101 -33.75 30.03 -20.44
CA LEU A 101 -32.48 29.49 -20.04
C LEU A 101 -31.74 28.86 -21.23
N PRO A 102 -30.44 29.12 -21.43
CA PRO A 102 -29.67 28.56 -22.54
C PRO A 102 -29.77 27.03 -22.63
N PHE A 103 -29.72 26.31 -21.53
CA PHE A 103 -29.87 24.86 -21.45
C PHE A 103 -31.17 24.38 -22.16
N PHE A 104 -32.29 25.00 -21.86
CA PHE A 104 -33.58 24.61 -22.47
C PHE A 104 -33.67 25.00 -23.94
N GLN A 105 -33.02 26.09 -24.34
CA GLN A 105 -32.97 26.49 -25.76
C GLN A 105 -32.16 25.48 -26.58
N ILE A 106 -31.03 25.02 -26.06
CA ILE A 106 -30.17 24.03 -26.73
C ILE A 106 -30.86 22.68 -26.85
N HIS A 107 -31.57 22.25 -25.80
CA HIS A 107 -32.17 20.91 -25.73
C HIS A 107 -33.68 20.87 -26.02
N ASN A 108 -34.29 21.98 -26.40
CA ASN A 108 -35.74 22.14 -26.61
C ASN A 108 -36.35 21.03 -27.50
N VAL A 109 -35.77 20.80 -28.67
CA VAL A 109 -36.30 19.77 -29.60
C VAL A 109 -36.35 18.40 -28.96
N SER A 110 -35.35 18.08 -28.14
CA SER A 110 -35.30 16.80 -27.44
C SER A 110 -36.34 16.68 -26.32
N PHE A 111 -36.63 17.77 -25.63
CA PHE A 111 -37.59 17.79 -24.52
C PHE A 111 -39.03 17.81 -25.06
N ASP A 112 -39.33 18.61 -26.08
CA ASP A 112 -40.68 18.69 -26.68
C ASP A 112 -41.09 17.37 -27.31
N GLN A 113 -40.19 16.72 -28.07
CA GLN A 113 -40.49 15.43 -28.70
C GLN A 113 -40.82 14.34 -27.66
N ARG A 114 -40.28 14.46 -26.46
CA ARG A 114 -40.44 13.48 -25.38
C ARG A 114 -41.41 13.92 -24.30
N LYS A 115 -42.00 15.09 -24.48
CA LYS A 115 -42.99 15.68 -23.56
C LYS A 115 -42.42 15.78 -22.13
N ILE A 116 -41.16 16.27 -21.99
CA ILE A 116 -40.62 16.63 -20.70
C ILE A 116 -41.23 17.94 -20.27
N GLU A 117 -41.99 17.90 -19.20
CA GLU A 117 -42.75 19.05 -18.69
C GLU A 117 -42.08 19.69 -17.46
N LEU A 118 -41.31 18.92 -16.73
CA LEU A 118 -40.70 19.38 -15.47
C LEU A 118 -39.22 19.01 -15.40
N PHE A 119 -38.44 19.97 -14.96
CA PHE A 119 -37.02 19.84 -14.70
C PHE A 119 -36.71 20.19 -13.25
N VAL A 120 -35.84 19.43 -12.59
CA VAL A 120 -35.44 19.67 -11.19
C VAL A 120 -33.94 19.60 -11.10
N PRO A 121 -33.27 20.73 -10.88
CA PRO A 121 -31.85 20.69 -10.57
C PRO A 121 -31.63 19.98 -9.21
N LEU A 122 -30.64 19.15 -9.13
CA LEU A 122 -30.24 18.51 -7.86
C LEU A 122 -29.05 19.27 -7.30
N VAL A 123 -29.34 20.10 -6.30
CA VAL A 123 -28.31 20.91 -5.61
C VAL A 123 -28.12 20.41 -4.19
N VAL A 124 -26.87 20.14 -3.81
CA VAL A 124 -26.49 19.69 -2.48
C VAL A 124 -25.32 20.53 -1.99
N ARG A 125 -25.46 21.22 -0.86
CA ARG A 125 -24.41 22.08 -0.28
C ARG A 125 -23.84 23.08 -1.29
N ASP A 126 -24.73 23.79 -1.98
CA ASP A 126 -24.40 24.80 -2.99
C ASP A 126 -23.61 24.27 -4.21
N GLU A 127 -23.69 22.97 -4.49
CA GLU A 127 -23.14 22.36 -5.68
C GLU A 127 -24.21 21.60 -6.47
N ILE A 128 -24.17 21.74 -7.81
CA ILE A 128 -25.02 20.92 -8.68
C ILE A 128 -24.44 19.52 -8.72
N VAL A 129 -25.24 18.53 -8.37
CA VAL A 129 -24.86 17.10 -8.42
C VAL A 129 -25.56 16.33 -9.53
N GLY A 130 -26.65 16.90 -10.08
CA GLY A 130 -27.40 16.26 -11.15
C GLY A 130 -28.72 17.01 -11.49
N ALA A 131 -29.60 16.29 -12.16
CA ALA A 131 -30.94 16.79 -12.47
C ALA A 131 -31.95 15.64 -12.64
N ILE A 132 -33.22 15.93 -12.44
CA ILE A 132 -34.35 15.05 -12.77
C ILE A 132 -35.16 15.68 -13.89
N PHE A 133 -35.51 14.88 -14.87
CA PHE A 133 -36.39 15.21 -15.99
C PHE A 133 -37.66 14.40 -15.86
N LEU A 134 -38.83 15.03 -15.88
CA LEU A 134 -40.14 14.37 -15.73
C LEU A 134 -41.06 14.80 -16.85
N GLY A 135 -41.72 13.82 -17.44
CA GLY A 135 -42.71 14.04 -18.51
C GLY A 135 -44.13 14.22 -17.98
N GLU A 136 -45.12 14.15 -18.89
CA GLU A 136 -46.53 14.27 -18.58
C GLU A 136 -47.01 13.20 -17.57
N LYS A 137 -48.03 13.55 -16.76
CA LYS A 137 -48.76 12.59 -15.94
C LYS A 137 -49.76 11.79 -16.78
N ALA A 138 -50.01 10.54 -16.40
CA ALA A 138 -51.00 9.67 -17.07
C ALA A 138 -52.43 10.25 -17.08
N THR A 139 -52.73 11.12 -16.11
CA THR A 139 -54.03 11.82 -16.04
C THR A 139 -54.13 12.99 -17.00
N GLY A 140 -53.02 13.46 -17.59
CA GLY A 140 -52.95 14.67 -18.38
C GLY A 140 -53.11 15.98 -17.57
N GLU A 141 -53.18 15.90 -16.26
CA GLU A 141 -53.29 17.06 -15.38
C GLU A 141 -51.90 17.71 -15.15
N PRO A 142 -51.84 19.05 -15.01
CA PRO A 142 -50.58 19.72 -14.68
C PRO A 142 -50.07 19.33 -13.29
N TYR A 143 -48.78 19.54 -13.04
CA TYR A 143 -48.20 19.32 -11.73
C TYR A 143 -48.73 20.30 -10.70
N SER A 144 -49.35 19.79 -9.64
CA SER A 144 -49.84 20.62 -8.52
C SER A 144 -48.66 21.06 -7.64
N SER A 145 -48.87 22.05 -6.77
CA SER A 145 -47.89 22.46 -5.75
C SER A 145 -47.48 21.27 -4.86
N TYR A 146 -48.44 20.43 -4.53
CA TYR A 146 -48.20 19.19 -3.75
C TYR A 146 -47.32 18.18 -4.49
N ASP A 147 -47.52 17.96 -5.78
CA ASP A 147 -46.67 17.11 -6.61
C ASP A 147 -45.22 17.65 -6.59
N LYS A 148 -45.07 18.99 -6.74
CA LYS A 148 -43.77 19.67 -6.74
C LYS A 148 -43.06 19.53 -5.40
N GLU A 149 -43.77 19.55 -4.26
CA GLU A 149 -43.19 19.30 -2.93
C GLU A 149 -42.64 17.86 -2.79
N ILE A 150 -43.40 16.86 -3.23
CA ILE A 150 -42.97 15.45 -3.26
C ILE A 150 -41.74 15.30 -4.14
N ILE A 151 -41.74 15.88 -5.32
CA ILE A 151 -40.63 15.82 -6.28
C ILE A 151 -39.36 16.46 -5.67
N SER A 152 -39.49 17.63 -5.01
CA SER A 152 -38.38 18.29 -4.34
C SER A 152 -37.83 17.45 -3.20
N ALA A 153 -38.68 16.80 -2.40
CA ALA A 153 -38.25 15.91 -1.32
C ALA A 153 -37.49 14.70 -1.87
N MET A 154 -38.05 14.03 -2.91
CA MET A 154 -37.38 12.91 -3.58
C MET A 154 -36.10 13.36 -4.29
N GLY A 155 -36.09 14.52 -4.94
CA GLY A 155 -34.91 15.13 -5.55
C GLY A 155 -33.79 15.34 -4.56
N ARG A 156 -34.09 15.79 -3.33
CA ARG A 156 -33.12 15.95 -2.26
C ARG A 156 -32.44 14.62 -1.91
N HIS A 157 -33.21 13.54 -1.79
CA HIS A 157 -32.66 12.21 -1.50
C HIS A 157 -31.78 11.68 -2.64
N ILE A 158 -32.25 11.80 -3.89
CA ILE A 158 -31.50 11.42 -5.08
C ILE A 158 -30.20 12.25 -5.18
N GLY A 159 -30.29 13.56 -4.95
CA GLY A 159 -29.13 14.45 -4.95
C GLY A 159 -28.08 14.05 -3.90
N VAL A 160 -28.52 13.75 -2.67
CA VAL A 160 -27.62 13.28 -1.61
C VAL A 160 -26.96 11.95 -1.99
N ALA A 161 -27.72 11.01 -2.59
CA ALA A 161 -27.16 9.73 -3.04
C ALA A 161 -26.08 9.91 -4.12
N ILE A 162 -26.33 10.80 -5.09
CA ILE A 162 -25.37 11.14 -6.14
C ILE A 162 -24.13 11.81 -5.54
N SER A 163 -24.31 12.79 -4.62
CA SER A 163 -23.23 13.49 -3.94
C SER A 163 -22.34 12.53 -3.15
N GLN A 164 -22.94 11.63 -2.38
CA GLN A 164 -22.21 10.60 -1.62
C GLN A 164 -21.40 9.67 -2.55
N ARG A 165 -21.98 9.24 -3.67
CA ARG A 165 -21.26 8.41 -4.65
C ARG A 165 -20.07 9.13 -5.28
N ASN A 166 -20.23 10.42 -5.62
CA ASN A 166 -19.18 11.25 -6.17
C ASN A 166 -18.03 11.38 -5.16
N LEU A 167 -18.34 11.69 -3.90
CA LEU A 167 -17.36 11.83 -2.83
C LEU A 167 -16.60 10.51 -2.58
N MET A 168 -17.33 9.38 -2.59
CA MET A 168 -16.72 8.06 -2.40
C MET A 168 -15.75 7.71 -3.53
N ALA A 169 -16.13 7.99 -4.79
CA ALA A 169 -15.27 7.78 -5.95
C ALA A 169 -14.00 8.67 -5.88
N GLU A 170 -14.12 9.88 -5.36
CA GLU A 170 -12.99 10.78 -5.14
C GLU A 170 -12.04 10.25 -4.06
N ILE A 171 -12.58 9.80 -2.93
CA ILE A 171 -11.81 9.17 -1.85
C ILE A 171 -11.07 7.94 -2.37
N GLU A 172 -11.75 7.05 -3.11
CA GLU A 172 -11.14 5.85 -3.70
C GLU A 172 -9.99 6.21 -4.65
N ARG A 173 -10.17 7.24 -5.48
CA ARG A 173 -9.13 7.73 -6.40
C ARG A 173 -7.92 8.29 -5.64
N HIS A 174 -8.14 9.11 -4.62
CA HIS A 174 -7.05 9.66 -3.80
C HIS A 174 -6.31 8.57 -3.02
N ALA A 175 -7.04 7.59 -2.47
CA ALA A 175 -6.44 6.46 -1.78
C ALA A 175 -5.52 5.65 -2.71
N GLU A 176 -5.96 5.38 -3.94
CA GLU A 176 -5.15 4.68 -4.94
C GLU A 176 -3.93 5.50 -5.40
N GLN A 177 -4.09 6.83 -5.58
CA GLN A 177 -2.97 7.71 -5.90
C GLN A 177 -1.93 7.74 -4.77
N ASN A 178 -2.39 7.89 -3.52
CA ASN A 178 -1.51 7.89 -2.35
C ASN A 178 -0.76 6.56 -2.23
N ARG A 179 -1.44 5.44 -2.46
CA ARG A 179 -0.81 4.12 -2.45
C ARG A 179 0.30 4.01 -3.49
N ARG A 180 0.05 4.43 -4.74
CA ARG A 180 1.06 4.42 -5.81
C ARG A 180 2.26 5.30 -5.46
N MET A 181 2.01 6.52 -4.97
CA MET A 181 3.07 7.42 -4.54
C MET A 181 3.92 6.82 -3.40
N PHE A 182 3.26 6.14 -2.46
CA PHE A 182 3.96 5.45 -1.37
C PHE A 182 4.85 4.31 -1.87
N ASP A 183 4.34 3.47 -2.80
CA ASP A 183 5.09 2.36 -3.39
C ASP A 183 6.28 2.87 -4.22
N GLU A 184 6.12 3.95 -4.99
CA GLU A 184 7.20 4.60 -5.74
C GLU A 184 8.27 5.19 -4.81
N MET A 185 7.86 5.88 -3.75
CA MET A 185 8.79 6.44 -2.75
C MET A 185 9.58 5.33 -2.05
N ARG A 186 8.93 4.22 -1.68
CA ARG A 186 9.57 3.05 -1.08
C ARG A 186 10.60 2.41 -2.02
N SER A 187 10.25 2.26 -3.29
CA SER A 187 11.18 1.75 -4.31
C SER A 187 12.40 2.67 -4.46
N THR A 188 12.17 3.97 -4.59
CA THR A 188 13.24 4.98 -4.72
C THR A 188 14.16 4.98 -3.50
N TYR A 189 13.60 4.87 -2.29
CA TYR A 189 14.38 4.73 -1.06
C TYR A 189 15.29 3.50 -1.12
N ASN A 190 14.74 2.34 -1.45
CA ASN A 190 15.50 1.09 -1.51
C ASN A 190 16.60 1.12 -2.57
N ASP A 191 16.33 1.72 -3.73
CA ASP A 191 17.33 1.85 -4.79
C ASP A 191 18.43 2.86 -4.41
N THR A 192 18.08 3.93 -3.72
CA THR A 192 19.05 4.89 -3.16
C THR A 192 19.95 4.22 -2.13
N VAL A 193 19.38 3.43 -1.22
CA VAL A 193 20.15 2.68 -0.22
C VAL A 193 21.13 1.71 -0.89
N LYS A 194 20.71 0.96 -1.92
CA LYS A 194 21.58 0.08 -2.68
C LYS A 194 22.71 0.83 -3.40
N ALA A 195 22.41 2.01 -3.97
CA ALA A 195 23.41 2.85 -4.60
C ALA A 195 24.44 3.36 -3.57
N PHE A 196 23.99 3.72 -2.37
CA PHE A 196 24.90 4.06 -1.26
C PHE A 196 25.77 2.87 -0.84
N ALA A 197 25.17 1.69 -0.70
CA ALA A 197 25.90 0.46 -0.40
C ALA A 197 27.00 0.18 -1.42
N ALA A 198 26.69 0.28 -2.71
CA ALA A 198 27.66 0.14 -3.79
C ALA A 198 28.77 1.20 -3.72
N ALA A 199 28.44 2.44 -3.35
CA ALA A 199 29.43 3.51 -3.18
C ALA A 199 30.38 3.23 -1.99
N ILE A 200 29.88 2.64 -0.90
CA ILE A 200 30.68 2.20 0.24
C ILE A 200 31.63 1.06 -0.20
N ASP A 201 31.08 0.06 -0.91
CA ASP A 201 31.85 -1.07 -1.43
C ASP A 201 32.98 -0.62 -2.36
N CYS A 202 32.81 0.44 -3.17
CA CYS A 202 33.87 1.01 -4.02
C CYS A 202 35.11 1.53 -3.25
N LYS A 203 34.96 1.77 -1.94
CA LYS A 203 36.11 2.18 -1.10
C LYS A 203 37.03 1.02 -0.76
N ASP A 204 36.45 -0.19 -0.67
CA ASP A 204 37.16 -1.45 -0.45
C ASP A 204 37.27 -2.20 -1.79
N LYS A 205 38.48 -2.36 -2.29
CA LYS A 205 38.77 -3.02 -3.58
C LYS A 205 38.29 -4.49 -3.64
N TYR A 206 38.01 -5.06 -2.48
CA TYR A 206 37.75 -6.50 -2.31
C TYR A 206 36.31 -6.83 -1.99
N THR A 207 35.47 -5.81 -1.85
CA THR A 207 34.08 -5.98 -1.42
C THR A 207 33.05 -5.60 -2.47
N GLU A 208 33.41 -5.64 -3.77
CA GLU A 208 32.42 -5.36 -4.82
C GLU A 208 31.17 -6.22 -4.64
N GLY A 209 30.03 -5.57 -4.42
CA GLY A 209 28.74 -6.20 -4.18
C GLY A 209 28.58 -6.90 -2.83
N HIS A 210 29.52 -6.76 -1.90
CA HIS A 210 29.45 -7.32 -0.55
C HIS A 210 28.22 -6.85 0.19
N SER A 211 28.04 -5.54 0.35
CA SER A 211 26.90 -4.97 1.07
C SER A 211 25.56 -5.43 0.47
N VAL A 212 25.48 -5.56 -0.87
CA VAL A 212 24.29 -6.07 -1.54
C VAL A 212 24.05 -7.54 -1.19
N ARG A 213 25.10 -8.38 -1.16
CA ARG A 213 24.95 -9.80 -0.78
C ARG A 213 24.58 -9.95 0.68
N VAL A 214 25.21 -9.18 1.59
CA VAL A 214 24.85 -9.18 3.02
C VAL A 214 23.38 -8.80 3.23
N GLY A 215 22.90 -7.76 2.57
CA GLY A 215 21.48 -7.41 2.62
C GLY A 215 20.56 -8.53 2.10
N ARG A 216 20.95 -9.21 1.02
CA ARG A 216 20.18 -10.34 0.49
C ARG A 216 20.18 -11.56 1.42
N PHE A 217 21.30 -11.87 2.05
CA PHE A 217 21.34 -12.93 3.07
C PHE A 217 20.49 -12.58 4.29
N SER A 218 20.52 -11.33 4.72
CA SER A 218 19.67 -10.85 5.82
C SER A 218 18.18 -10.95 5.48
N GLU A 219 17.78 -10.62 4.24
CA GLU A 219 16.43 -10.80 3.71
C GLU A 219 16.01 -12.29 3.74
N ILE A 220 16.90 -13.19 3.34
CA ILE A 220 16.61 -14.64 3.36
C ILE A 220 16.41 -15.12 4.80
N ILE A 221 17.29 -14.73 5.72
CA ILE A 221 17.17 -15.11 7.15
C ILE A 221 15.85 -14.62 7.72
N ALA A 222 15.52 -13.35 7.55
CA ALA A 222 14.28 -12.76 8.05
C ALA A 222 13.03 -13.46 7.45
N THR A 223 13.08 -13.84 6.16
CA THR A 223 12.04 -14.63 5.50
C THR A 223 11.87 -16.00 6.14
N GLU A 224 12.97 -16.72 6.38
CA GLU A 224 12.92 -18.05 6.99
C GLU A 224 12.51 -18.02 8.47
N LEU A 225 12.73 -16.89 9.15
CA LEU A 225 12.23 -16.63 10.50
C LEU A 225 10.73 -16.31 10.51
N GLY A 226 10.09 -16.10 9.36
CA GLY A 226 8.66 -15.79 9.24
C GLY A 226 8.32 -14.33 9.57
N TRP A 227 9.26 -13.40 9.42
CA TRP A 227 9.04 -11.98 9.65
C TRP A 227 8.05 -11.37 8.65
N GLY A 228 7.41 -10.27 9.03
CA GLY A 228 6.54 -9.50 8.14
C GLY A 228 7.32 -8.80 7.03
N LYS A 229 6.62 -8.36 5.99
CA LYS A 229 7.23 -7.75 4.79
C LYS A 229 8.14 -6.56 5.13
N ASP A 230 7.70 -5.69 6.03
CA ASP A 230 8.44 -4.49 6.42
C ASP A 230 9.70 -4.83 7.22
N GLU A 231 9.62 -5.84 8.09
CA GLU A 231 10.76 -6.33 8.87
C GLU A 231 11.82 -7.02 7.97
N ILE A 232 11.36 -7.79 6.97
CA ILE A 232 12.23 -8.42 5.96
C ILE A 232 12.99 -7.35 5.16
N GLU A 233 12.30 -6.30 4.71
CA GLU A 233 12.95 -5.19 4.01
C GLU A 233 13.89 -4.43 4.95
N GLY A 234 13.51 -4.22 6.21
CA GLY A 234 14.37 -3.62 7.23
C GLY A 234 15.66 -4.40 7.43
N ALA A 235 15.60 -5.74 7.47
CA ALA A 235 16.77 -6.60 7.57
C ALA A 235 17.67 -6.48 6.32
N ALA A 236 17.10 -6.38 5.12
CA ALA A 236 17.87 -6.15 3.90
C ALA A 236 18.59 -4.79 3.93
N VAL A 237 17.88 -3.71 4.29
CA VAL A 237 18.42 -2.36 4.40
C VAL A 237 19.53 -2.29 5.45
N ALA A 238 19.35 -2.95 6.59
CA ALA A 238 20.36 -3.06 7.62
C ALA A 238 21.65 -3.72 7.09
N GLY A 239 21.50 -4.79 6.33
CA GLY A 239 22.64 -5.44 5.67
C GLY A 239 23.31 -4.58 4.60
N TYR A 240 22.54 -3.78 3.83
CA TYR A 240 23.10 -2.84 2.84
C TYR A 240 23.94 -1.74 3.51
N LEU A 241 23.54 -1.25 4.68
CA LEU A 241 24.13 -0.09 5.34
C LEU A 241 25.04 -0.41 6.53
N HIS A 242 25.23 -1.69 6.90
CA HIS A 242 25.98 -2.07 8.11
C HIS A 242 27.38 -1.45 8.18
N ASP A 243 28.03 -1.33 7.05
CA ASP A 243 29.40 -0.88 6.88
C ASP A 243 29.56 0.61 6.52
N VAL A 244 28.48 1.42 6.58
CA VAL A 244 28.50 2.84 6.19
C VAL A 244 29.57 3.65 6.91
N GLY A 245 29.89 3.32 8.14
CA GLY A 245 30.94 3.99 8.91
C GLY A 245 32.34 3.82 8.34
N LYS A 246 32.60 2.86 7.46
CA LYS A 246 33.85 2.73 6.72
C LYS A 246 34.17 3.94 5.83
N LEU A 247 33.19 4.79 5.57
CA LEU A 247 33.42 6.07 4.86
C LEU A 247 34.43 6.97 5.55
N THR A 248 34.58 6.91 6.84
CA THR A 248 35.54 7.72 7.61
C THR A 248 36.92 7.07 7.78
N VAL A 249 37.04 5.75 7.55
CA VAL A 249 38.30 5.02 7.69
C VAL A 249 39.17 5.29 6.47
N GLU A 250 40.50 5.47 6.70
CA GLU A 250 41.45 5.69 5.61
C GLU A 250 41.48 4.49 4.63
N ARG A 251 41.47 4.79 3.32
CA ARG A 251 41.48 3.76 2.26
C ARG A 251 42.70 2.81 2.34
N LYS A 252 43.85 3.32 2.82
CA LYS A 252 45.08 2.51 3.02
C LYS A 252 44.92 1.43 4.07
N ILE A 253 44.09 1.67 5.11
CA ILE A 253 43.82 0.70 6.17
C ILE A 253 42.87 -0.37 5.65
N ILE A 254 41.77 0.04 5.01
CA ILE A 254 40.80 -0.89 4.46
C ILE A 254 41.40 -1.83 3.41
N ASN A 255 42.29 -1.30 2.56
CA ASN A 255 42.93 -2.03 1.46
C ASN A 255 44.37 -2.47 1.76
N ALA A 256 44.71 -2.59 3.02
CA ALA A 256 46.09 -2.96 3.42
C ALA A 256 46.47 -4.34 2.86
N PRO A 257 47.55 -4.48 2.10
CA PRO A 257 48.04 -5.76 1.58
C PRO A 257 48.81 -6.58 2.63
N TYR A 258 48.77 -6.14 3.86
CA TYR A 258 49.45 -6.75 4.98
C TYR A 258 48.50 -6.90 6.18
N ARG A 259 48.89 -7.64 7.19
CA ARG A 259 48.14 -7.74 8.44
C ARG A 259 48.22 -6.40 9.18
N ILE A 260 47.09 -5.70 9.30
CA ILE A 260 47.00 -4.41 10.01
C ILE A 260 47.48 -4.53 11.45
N ASN A 261 48.17 -3.51 11.93
CA ASN A 261 48.65 -3.44 13.31
C ASN A 261 47.54 -3.05 14.28
N ALA A 262 47.84 -3.08 15.60
CA ALA A 262 46.86 -2.79 16.64
C ALA A 262 46.24 -1.37 16.54
N LYS A 263 46.99 -0.35 16.09
CA LYS A 263 46.53 1.01 15.92
C LYS A 263 45.58 1.13 14.72
N GLU A 264 45.93 0.51 13.61
CA GLU A 264 45.10 0.45 12.41
C GLU A 264 43.80 -0.34 12.65
N SER A 265 43.90 -1.44 13.41
CA SER A 265 42.72 -2.23 13.82
C SER A 265 41.80 -1.42 14.73
N ALA A 266 42.36 -0.67 15.69
CA ALA A 266 41.58 0.21 16.55
C ALA A 266 40.84 1.32 15.75
N GLU A 267 41.50 1.84 14.69
CA GLU A 267 40.87 2.80 13.79
C GLU A 267 39.73 2.17 12.95
N LEU A 268 39.95 0.99 12.38
CA LEU A 268 38.93 0.25 11.63
C LEU A 268 37.75 -0.09 12.54
N ASN A 269 37.98 -0.51 13.77
CA ASN A 269 36.94 -0.92 14.72
C ASN A 269 36.04 0.23 15.19
N LYS A 270 36.30 1.49 14.80
CA LYS A 270 35.40 2.61 15.05
C LYS A 270 34.20 2.66 14.09
N HIS A 271 34.29 1.99 12.92
CA HIS A 271 33.25 2.11 11.90
C HIS A 271 31.83 1.73 12.38
N PRO A 272 31.62 0.76 13.31
CA PRO A 272 30.26 0.48 13.78
C PRO A 272 29.65 1.67 14.53
N GLY A 273 30.38 2.30 15.42
CA GLY A 273 29.93 3.49 16.15
C GLY A 273 29.68 4.67 15.21
N VAL A 274 30.60 4.95 14.29
CA VAL A 274 30.43 5.99 13.26
C VAL A 274 29.26 5.69 12.35
N GLY A 275 29.07 4.43 11.98
CA GLY A 275 27.92 3.99 11.19
C GLY A 275 26.59 4.31 11.87
N TYR A 276 26.51 4.05 13.17
CA TYR A 276 25.36 4.42 13.98
C TYR A 276 25.14 5.94 13.99
N GLU A 277 26.16 6.76 14.21
CA GLU A 277 26.09 8.22 14.22
C GLU A 277 25.60 8.79 12.86
N ILE A 278 26.01 8.17 11.74
CA ILE A 278 25.58 8.55 10.40
C ILE A 278 24.10 8.22 10.18
N LEU A 279 23.65 7.04 10.64
CA LEU A 279 22.31 6.53 10.33
C LEU A 279 21.24 7.00 11.32
N GLN A 280 21.58 7.22 12.58
CA GLN A 280 20.63 7.58 13.63
C GLN A 280 19.79 8.84 13.35
N PRO A 281 20.34 9.92 12.74
CA PRO A 281 19.54 11.10 12.42
C PRO A 281 18.56 10.91 11.25
N ILE A 282 18.68 9.83 10.49
CA ILE A 282 17.84 9.56 9.33
C ILE A 282 16.54 8.91 9.80
N HIS A 283 15.40 9.47 9.38
CA HIS A 283 14.10 8.85 9.63
C HIS A 283 13.92 7.64 8.70
N HIS A 284 14.52 6.53 9.07
CA HIS A 284 14.35 5.28 8.35
C HIS A 284 12.92 4.77 8.49
N PRO A 285 12.32 4.20 7.44
CA PRO A 285 11.05 3.48 7.56
C PRO A 285 11.17 2.21 8.44
N TYR A 286 12.41 1.80 8.77
CA TYR A 286 12.75 0.62 9.57
C TYR A 286 13.59 1.05 10.78
N ALA A 287 13.05 0.87 11.99
CA ALA A 287 13.57 1.49 13.21
C ALA A 287 15.00 1.05 13.60
N ASP A 288 15.34 -0.23 13.37
CA ASP A 288 16.53 -0.84 13.95
C ASP A 288 17.78 -0.83 13.03
N VAL A 289 17.69 -0.19 11.85
CA VAL A 289 18.81 -0.12 10.89
C VAL A 289 20.08 0.49 11.50
N PRO A 290 20.03 1.61 12.27
CA PRO A 290 21.23 2.16 12.92
C PRO A 290 21.85 1.21 13.94
N LEU A 291 21.02 0.43 14.66
CA LEU A 291 21.50 -0.53 15.66
C LEU A 291 22.22 -1.72 15.01
N ALA A 292 21.77 -2.14 13.83
CA ALA A 292 22.49 -3.16 13.06
C ALA A 292 23.89 -2.67 12.69
N ALA A 293 24.05 -1.43 12.22
CA ALA A 293 25.35 -0.86 11.91
C ALA A 293 26.26 -0.77 13.15
N LYS A 294 25.71 -0.48 14.33
CA LYS A 294 26.47 -0.38 15.58
C LYS A 294 26.95 -1.72 16.09
N TYR A 295 26.12 -2.77 15.99
CA TYR A 295 26.31 -4.01 16.74
C TYR A 295 26.57 -5.26 15.89
N HIS A 296 26.77 -5.14 14.57
CA HIS A 296 26.98 -6.31 13.69
C HIS A 296 28.31 -7.03 13.93
N HIS A 297 29.21 -6.46 14.71
CA HIS A 297 30.43 -7.11 15.16
C HIS A 297 30.38 -7.60 16.62
N GLU A 298 29.24 -7.48 17.28
CA GLU A 298 29.04 -8.10 18.57
C GLU A 298 28.88 -9.62 18.43
N ARG A 299 29.17 -10.32 19.52
CA ARG A 299 29.15 -11.78 19.62
C ARG A 299 28.40 -12.19 20.87
N LEU A 300 27.64 -13.27 20.80
CA LEU A 300 26.85 -13.75 21.95
C LEU A 300 27.72 -14.06 23.19
N ASP A 301 29.02 -14.39 22.96
CA ASP A 301 29.96 -14.71 24.01
C ASP A 301 30.65 -13.48 24.66
N GLY A 302 30.20 -12.25 24.31
CA GLY A 302 30.74 -11.00 24.85
C GLY A 302 32.16 -10.64 24.36
N ARG A 303 32.67 -11.35 23.34
CA ARG A 303 34.00 -11.12 22.75
C ARG A 303 33.95 -10.25 21.50
N GLY A 304 32.81 -9.64 21.24
CA GLY A 304 32.60 -8.73 20.15
C GLY A 304 33.03 -7.30 20.44
N TYR A 305 32.71 -6.39 19.56
CA TYR A 305 32.91 -4.96 19.71
C TYR A 305 31.75 -4.20 19.02
N PRO A 306 31.49 -2.93 19.38
CA PRO A 306 32.30 -2.00 20.18
C PRO A 306 32.09 -2.12 21.70
N GLU A 307 31.03 -2.71 22.21
CA GLU A 307 30.65 -2.66 23.63
C GLU A 307 30.88 -4.01 24.35
N GLY A 308 31.06 -5.10 23.60
CA GLY A 308 31.25 -6.44 24.17
C GLY A 308 29.98 -7.01 24.79
N LEU A 309 28.84 -6.78 24.10
CA LEU A 309 27.52 -7.19 24.56
C LEU A 309 27.33 -8.70 24.53
N TYR A 310 26.55 -9.20 25.49
CA TYR A 310 26.12 -10.61 25.53
C TYR A 310 24.76 -10.80 24.80
N ASP A 311 24.40 -12.04 24.50
CA ASP A 311 23.28 -12.46 23.69
C ASP A 311 22.02 -11.59 23.83
N ARG A 312 21.48 -11.40 25.06
CA ARG A 312 20.24 -10.69 25.32
C ARG A 312 20.30 -9.18 25.08
N GLU A 313 21.51 -8.64 25.05
CA GLU A 313 21.76 -7.20 24.89
C GLU A 313 21.93 -6.81 23.42
N ILE A 314 22.24 -7.79 22.55
CA ILE A 314 22.45 -7.56 21.12
C ILE A 314 21.10 -7.50 20.41
N PRO A 315 20.78 -6.39 19.71
CA PRO A 315 19.57 -6.29 18.90
C PRO A 315 19.45 -7.42 17.87
N TYR A 316 18.24 -7.97 17.72
CA TYR A 316 18.05 -9.16 16.91
C TYR A 316 18.45 -8.95 15.44
N ILE A 317 18.18 -7.75 14.89
CA ILE A 317 18.58 -7.38 13.54
C ILE A 317 20.12 -7.38 13.38
N ALA A 318 20.87 -6.96 14.41
CA ALA A 318 22.33 -7.01 14.39
C ALA A 318 22.83 -8.46 14.33
N LYS A 319 22.20 -9.39 15.06
CA LYS A 319 22.53 -10.83 15.00
C LYS A 319 22.35 -11.42 13.61
N ILE A 320 21.29 -10.99 12.88
CA ILE A 320 21.04 -11.38 11.49
C ILE A 320 22.19 -10.88 10.60
N VAL A 321 22.52 -9.59 10.70
CA VAL A 321 23.58 -8.98 9.90
C VAL A 321 24.96 -9.60 10.22
N THR A 322 25.25 -9.90 11.50
CA THR A 322 26.47 -10.59 11.92
C THR A 322 26.68 -11.92 11.20
N LEU A 323 25.62 -12.74 11.10
CA LEU A 323 25.71 -14.00 10.38
C LEU A 323 25.86 -13.76 8.87
N SER A 324 25.08 -12.85 8.31
CA SER A 324 25.10 -12.52 6.87
C SER A 324 26.47 -12.01 6.42
N ASP A 325 27.07 -11.08 7.15
CA ASP A 325 28.42 -10.55 6.89
C ASP A 325 29.48 -11.64 6.99
N SER A 326 29.47 -12.40 8.10
CA SER A 326 30.40 -13.49 8.29
C SER A 326 30.31 -14.56 7.21
N PHE A 327 29.11 -14.87 6.77
CA PHE A 327 28.86 -15.82 5.70
C PHE A 327 29.39 -15.31 4.36
N ASP A 328 29.13 -14.07 3.98
CA ASP A 328 29.66 -13.47 2.77
C ASP A 328 31.21 -13.45 2.80
N ALA A 329 31.78 -13.09 3.93
CA ALA A 329 33.26 -13.10 4.11
C ALA A 329 33.91 -14.49 3.96
N MET A 330 33.15 -15.56 4.22
CA MET A 330 33.65 -16.95 4.05
C MET A 330 33.41 -17.47 2.61
N THR A 331 32.39 -16.99 1.91
CA THR A 331 31.94 -17.54 0.63
C THR A 331 32.35 -16.70 -0.58
N THR A 332 33.05 -15.58 -0.36
CA THR A 332 33.56 -14.69 -1.43
C THR A 332 35.08 -14.81 -1.52
N ASP A 333 35.59 -14.86 -2.76
CA ASP A 333 37.03 -14.83 -3.05
C ASP A 333 37.62 -13.46 -2.65
N ARG A 334 38.71 -13.49 -1.89
CA ARG A 334 39.49 -12.30 -1.56
C ARG A 334 40.92 -12.50 -2.05
N PRO A 335 41.70 -11.45 -2.39
CA PRO A 335 43.03 -11.59 -3.00
C PRO A 335 44.01 -12.48 -2.23
N TYR A 336 43.78 -12.58 -0.92
CA TYR A 336 44.65 -13.36 -0.01
C TYR A 336 43.97 -14.62 0.53
N LYS A 337 42.74 -14.90 0.12
CA LYS A 337 41.96 -16.01 0.65
C LYS A 337 40.86 -16.43 -0.33
N ALA A 338 41.02 -17.60 -0.90
CA ALA A 338 39.96 -18.22 -1.69
C ALA A 338 38.69 -18.47 -0.83
N ARG A 339 37.52 -18.44 -1.48
CA ARG A 339 36.27 -18.82 -0.83
C ARG A 339 36.37 -20.23 -0.23
N ARG A 340 35.81 -20.39 0.95
CA ARG A 340 35.79 -21.67 1.64
C ARG A 340 34.76 -22.61 0.98
N PRO A 341 35.02 -23.92 0.90
CA PRO A 341 34.06 -24.91 0.47
C PRO A 341 32.75 -24.86 1.30
N ALA A 342 31.62 -25.08 0.67
CA ALA A 342 30.30 -24.96 1.32
C ALA A 342 30.17 -25.82 2.59
N ASN A 343 30.68 -27.07 2.54
CA ASN A 343 30.66 -27.98 3.68
C ASN A 343 31.46 -27.43 4.90
N GLU A 344 32.62 -26.81 4.67
CA GLU A 344 33.41 -26.20 5.73
C GLU A 344 32.74 -24.97 6.34
N VAL A 345 32.01 -24.19 5.52
CA VAL A 345 31.23 -23.05 6.00
C VAL A 345 30.08 -23.51 6.87
N VAL A 346 29.35 -24.54 6.49
CA VAL A 346 28.29 -25.15 7.31
C VAL A 346 28.84 -25.64 8.66
N GLU A 347 30.03 -26.29 8.68
CA GLU A 347 30.67 -26.69 9.92
C GLU A 347 31.08 -25.51 10.80
N ASP A 348 31.56 -24.44 10.20
CA ASP A 348 31.96 -23.25 10.94
C ASP A 348 30.74 -22.56 11.60
N LEU A 349 29.62 -22.44 10.86
CA LEU A 349 28.38 -21.90 11.40
C LEU A 349 27.88 -22.77 12.57
N GLN A 350 27.88 -24.09 12.42
CA GLN A 350 27.51 -25.02 13.51
C GLN A 350 28.41 -24.86 14.74
N ARG A 351 29.73 -24.82 14.59
CA ARG A 351 30.71 -24.71 15.67
C ARG A 351 30.61 -23.39 16.45
N ASN A 352 30.24 -22.30 15.76
CA ASN A 352 30.09 -20.97 16.32
C ASN A 352 28.65 -20.62 16.74
N SER A 353 27.73 -21.54 16.55
CA SER A 353 26.37 -21.42 17.07
C SER A 353 26.36 -21.39 18.60
N GLY A 354 25.64 -20.46 19.19
CA GLY A 354 25.64 -20.20 20.64
C GLY A 354 26.86 -19.44 21.16
N LYS A 355 27.82 -19.08 20.29
CA LYS A 355 29.01 -18.30 20.65
C LYS A 355 29.10 -16.98 19.89
N GLN A 356 29.18 -17.06 18.58
CA GLN A 356 29.18 -15.90 17.70
C GLN A 356 27.81 -15.65 17.15
N PHE A 357 27.09 -16.69 16.73
CA PHE A 357 25.81 -16.62 16.03
C PHE A 357 24.68 -17.18 16.89
N ALA A 358 23.49 -16.57 16.81
CA ALA A 358 22.31 -17.07 17.46
C ALA A 358 21.87 -18.40 16.82
N PRO A 359 21.65 -19.47 17.63
CA PRO A 359 21.33 -20.79 17.11
C PRO A 359 20.13 -20.82 16.17
N GLU A 360 19.08 -20.08 16.50
CA GLU A 360 17.86 -19.98 15.72
C GLU A 360 18.09 -19.30 14.35
N ILE A 361 18.98 -18.32 14.29
CA ILE A 361 19.36 -17.64 13.04
C ILE A 361 20.16 -18.60 12.15
N VAL A 362 21.12 -19.32 12.73
CA VAL A 362 21.90 -20.35 12.00
C VAL A 362 20.97 -21.42 11.45
N THR A 363 20.07 -21.95 12.29
CA THR A 363 19.11 -22.99 11.90
C THR A 363 18.22 -22.52 10.76
N SER A 364 17.63 -21.31 10.86
CA SER A 364 16.77 -20.73 9.82
C SER A 364 17.53 -20.56 8.50
N PHE A 365 18.77 -20.05 8.56
CA PHE A 365 19.60 -19.85 7.38
C PHE A 365 19.94 -21.16 6.66
N LEU A 366 20.41 -22.16 7.40
CA LEU A 366 20.75 -23.49 6.85
C LEU A 366 19.50 -24.23 6.34
N SER A 367 18.35 -24.04 7.01
CA SER A 367 17.07 -24.58 6.55
C SER A 367 16.66 -23.97 5.20
N GLY A 368 16.81 -22.66 5.01
CA GLY A 368 16.57 -21.99 3.74
C GLY A 368 17.46 -22.55 2.61
N MET A 369 18.74 -22.77 2.88
CA MET A 369 19.64 -23.42 1.91
C MET A 369 19.16 -24.83 1.54
N LEU A 370 18.76 -25.63 2.54
CA LEU A 370 18.30 -26.99 2.31
C LEU A 370 16.99 -27.01 1.50
N LYS A 371 16.02 -26.17 1.81
CA LYS A 371 14.78 -26.03 1.08
C LYS A 371 14.99 -25.69 -0.41
N GLU A 372 15.95 -24.83 -0.72
CA GLU A 372 16.32 -24.52 -2.10
C GLU A 372 16.93 -25.73 -2.81
N LEU A 373 17.83 -26.46 -2.14
CA LEU A 373 18.51 -27.63 -2.70
C LEU A 373 17.58 -28.83 -2.91
N THR A 374 16.59 -29.00 -2.02
CA THR A 374 15.57 -30.06 -2.13
C THR A 374 14.41 -29.72 -3.06
N GLY A 375 14.37 -28.48 -3.58
CA GLY A 375 13.35 -28.00 -4.51
C GLY A 375 12.05 -27.51 -3.83
N GLU A 376 12.03 -27.39 -2.52
CA GLU A 376 10.92 -26.81 -1.75
C GLU A 376 10.83 -25.28 -1.95
N ASP A 377 11.99 -24.59 -2.00
CA ASP A 377 12.06 -23.19 -2.44
C ASP A 377 12.52 -23.09 -3.90
N ARG A 378 11.59 -22.64 -4.78
CA ARG A 378 11.85 -22.46 -6.21
C ARG A 378 12.51 -21.13 -6.56
N ASN A 379 12.66 -20.23 -5.61
CA ASN A 379 13.17 -18.86 -5.85
C ASN A 379 14.66 -18.82 -6.21
N LYS A 380 15.42 -19.87 -5.92
CA LYS A 380 16.86 -20.01 -6.22
C LYS A 380 17.68 -18.83 -5.71
N ARG A 381 17.35 -18.32 -4.50
CA ARG A 381 17.96 -17.12 -3.90
C ARG A 381 19.45 -17.34 -3.63
N PHE A 382 19.83 -18.48 -3.03
CA PHE A 382 21.22 -18.82 -2.75
C PHE A 382 22.02 -19.09 -4.03
N ARG A 383 21.45 -19.79 -5.03
CA ARG A 383 22.13 -20.02 -6.32
C ARG A 383 22.46 -18.74 -7.07
N ARG A 384 21.61 -17.71 -6.96
CA ARG A 384 21.85 -16.41 -7.57
C ARG A 384 23.02 -15.67 -6.92
N LEU A 385 23.23 -15.86 -5.62
CA LEU A 385 24.26 -15.18 -4.83
C LEU A 385 25.60 -15.92 -4.84
N LEU A 386 25.58 -17.24 -4.76
CA LEU A 386 26.77 -18.09 -4.55
C LEU A 386 27.22 -18.82 -5.81
N GLY A 387 26.36 -18.89 -6.83
CA GLY A 387 26.59 -19.68 -8.02
C GLY A 387 26.12 -21.13 -7.88
N ARG A 388 25.87 -21.73 -9.02
CA ARG A 388 25.36 -23.11 -9.10
C ARG A 388 26.33 -24.12 -8.54
N ASP A 389 27.59 -24.02 -8.94
CA ASP A 389 28.64 -24.97 -8.56
C ASP A 389 28.88 -25.03 -7.05
N TYR A 390 28.75 -23.88 -6.37
CA TYR A 390 28.87 -23.80 -4.91
C TYR A 390 27.70 -24.50 -4.22
N MET A 391 26.49 -24.29 -4.70
CA MET A 391 25.27 -24.86 -4.11
C MET A 391 25.10 -26.36 -4.44
N GLU A 392 25.66 -26.83 -5.56
CA GLU A 392 25.61 -28.25 -5.96
C GLU A 392 26.86 -29.02 -5.49
N ALA A 393 27.61 -28.50 -4.51
CA ALA A 393 28.77 -29.17 -3.94
C ALA A 393 28.40 -30.56 -3.41
N GLU A 394 29.28 -31.54 -3.69
CA GLU A 394 29.06 -32.94 -3.30
C GLU A 394 28.88 -33.07 -1.78
N GLY A 395 27.83 -33.80 -1.39
CA GLY A 395 27.53 -34.05 0.03
C GLY A 395 26.85 -32.90 0.79
N LEU A 396 26.69 -31.71 0.19
CA LEU A 396 26.14 -30.51 0.88
C LEU A 396 24.74 -30.76 1.47
N VAL A 397 23.85 -31.41 0.72
CA VAL A 397 22.49 -31.75 1.18
C VAL A 397 22.54 -32.64 2.42
N ASN A 398 23.40 -33.67 2.41
CA ASN A 398 23.55 -34.58 3.55
C ASN A 398 24.16 -33.84 4.76
N LYS A 399 25.13 -32.96 4.51
CA LYS A 399 25.76 -32.14 5.56
C LYS A 399 24.73 -31.22 6.20
N LEU A 400 23.93 -30.52 5.43
CA LEU A 400 22.87 -29.65 5.95
C LEU A 400 21.85 -30.43 6.79
N LYS A 401 21.38 -31.59 6.28
CA LYS A 401 20.44 -32.45 7.05
C LYS A 401 21.03 -32.91 8.36
N PHE A 402 22.28 -33.36 8.35
CA PHE A 402 22.95 -33.79 9.55
C PHE A 402 23.10 -32.64 10.55
N THR A 403 23.63 -31.51 10.12
CA THR A 403 23.81 -30.31 10.97
C THR A 403 22.49 -29.82 11.58
N LEU A 404 21.45 -29.74 10.79
CA LEU A 404 20.12 -29.32 11.27
C LEU A 404 19.54 -30.29 12.30
N ASN A 405 19.74 -31.60 12.11
CA ASN A 405 19.31 -32.60 13.10
C ASN A 405 20.08 -32.46 14.43
N GLU A 406 21.39 -32.19 14.38
CA GLU A 406 22.19 -31.96 15.58
C GLU A 406 21.84 -30.66 16.30
N MET A 407 21.43 -29.63 15.57
CA MET A 407 21.01 -28.34 16.10
C MET A 407 19.55 -28.30 16.52
N ALA A 408 18.77 -29.33 16.22
CA ALA A 408 17.36 -29.38 16.61
C ALA A 408 17.22 -29.30 18.15
N PRO A 409 16.38 -28.38 18.67
CA PRO A 409 16.19 -28.26 20.10
C PRO A 409 15.56 -29.56 20.65
N THR A 410 16.09 -30.06 21.76
CA THR A 410 15.57 -31.23 22.47
C THR A 410 14.20 -30.99 23.11
N THR A 411 13.67 -29.77 23.05
CA THR A 411 12.34 -29.37 23.51
C THR A 411 11.76 -28.33 22.54
N PRO A 412 10.49 -28.42 22.12
CA PRO A 412 9.89 -27.43 21.22
C PRO A 412 9.78 -26.07 21.92
N MET A 413 10.55 -25.09 21.47
CA MET A 413 10.38 -23.69 21.87
C MET A 413 9.18 -23.12 21.13
N THR A 414 8.12 -22.80 21.88
CA THR A 414 7.05 -21.90 21.40
C THR A 414 7.61 -20.48 21.36
N TYR A 415 7.83 -19.98 20.16
CA TYR A 415 8.21 -18.59 19.94
C TYR A 415 6.97 -17.69 20.18
N VAL A 416 6.98 -16.97 21.27
CA VAL A 416 6.08 -15.85 21.49
C VAL A 416 6.72 -14.64 20.82
N ALA A 417 6.16 -14.21 19.70
CA ALA A 417 6.50 -12.92 19.09
C ALA A 417 6.37 -11.84 20.18
N ALA A 418 7.44 -11.11 20.43
CA ALA A 418 7.43 -9.97 21.34
C ALA A 418 6.46 -8.93 20.77
N ALA A 419 5.22 -8.94 21.26
CA ALA A 419 4.26 -7.89 21.03
C ALA A 419 4.85 -6.57 21.54
N GLY A 420 4.71 -5.54 20.70
CA GLY A 420 5.26 -4.22 20.86
C GLY A 420 5.19 -3.68 22.29
N ILE A 421 6.29 -3.08 22.70
CA ILE A 421 6.39 -2.35 23.94
C ILE A 421 5.64 -1.02 23.80
N GLY A 422 4.53 -0.94 24.55
CA GLY A 422 4.18 0.23 25.33
C GLY A 422 3.69 1.49 24.61
N GLU A 423 2.39 1.61 24.48
CA GLU A 423 1.73 2.91 24.62
C GLU A 423 2.03 3.46 26.03
N GLN A 424 2.79 4.55 26.09
CA GLN A 424 2.78 5.41 27.28
C GLN A 424 1.62 6.40 27.18
N PRO A 425 0.83 6.59 28.23
CA PRO A 425 -0.24 7.58 28.23
C PRO A 425 0.37 8.98 28.29
N VAL A 426 -0.06 9.82 27.37
CA VAL A 426 0.20 11.28 27.40
C VAL A 426 -0.66 11.87 28.51
N HIS A 427 -0.03 12.50 29.50
CA HIS A 427 -0.61 13.47 30.41
C HIS A 427 -0.59 14.87 29.83
#